data_9f4340166844610511510fd8d17c0ca8
#
_entry.id   9f4340166844610511510fd8d17c0ca8
#
_cell.length_a   1.000
_cell.length_b   1.000
_cell.length_c   1.000
_cell.angle_alpha   90.00
_cell.angle_beta   90.00
_cell.angle_gamma   90.00
#
_symmetry.space_group_name_H-M   'P 1'
#
loop_
_entity.id
_entity.type
_entity.pdbx_description
1 polymer ?
#
loop_
_entity_poly.entity_id
_entity_poly.type
_entity_poly.pdbx_seq_one_letter_code
_entity_poly.pdbx_strand_id
1 'polypeptide(L)'
;QNYNVPDGSYSTDPYNPVARIKEFKQMVQALHKAGIRVVLDVVYNHTFNTTDSNFERTAPGYFYRHKEDGTLANGSACGNETASDRPMMRKYMIESVLYWMNEYHIDGFRFDLMGIHDIETMNEIRKAVDKVDPTIYIYGEGWAAEAPQYPADSLAMKANTHEMPGIAAFSDELRDGLRGPFSDNHKGAFLAGLPGSEESLKFGIVGAVQHPQVNYDSVNYSKAPWALQPTQMISYVSCHDDMCLVDRLKTSIPTLTPEQLVRLDKLAQTVVFTSQGVPFIQAGE
;
A
#
# COMPACT_ATOMS: atom_id res chain seq x y z
N GLN A 1 9.72 -6.57 17.37
CA GLN A 1 8.51 -6.51 16.54
C GLN A 1 7.94 -7.90 16.32
N ASN A 2 6.64 -8.06 16.52
CA ASN A 2 5.94 -9.34 16.37
C ASN A 2 4.87 -9.19 15.28
N TYR A 3 5.13 -9.73 14.10
CA TYR A 3 4.21 -9.66 12.95
C TYR A 3 2.92 -10.49 13.12
N ASN A 4 2.91 -11.48 14.03
CA ASN A 4 1.82 -12.45 14.16
C ASN A 4 1.02 -12.29 15.46
N VAL A 5 1.04 -11.10 16.07
CA VAL A 5 0.35 -10.82 17.32
C VAL A 5 -0.37 -9.47 17.24
N PRO A 6 -1.68 -9.40 17.57
CA PRO A 6 -2.38 -8.12 17.70
C PRO A 6 -1.73 -7.23 18.78
N ASP A 7 -1.69 -5.93 18.54
CA ASP A 7 -1.14 -4.97 19.49
C ASP A 7 -2.04 -4.87 20.73
N GLY A 8 -1.42 -5.02 21.92
CA GLY A 8 -2.15 -4.98 23.19
C GLY A 8 -2.64 -3.59 23.59
N SER A 9 -2.03 -2.51 23.05
CA SER A 9 -2.43 -1.13 23.41
C SER A 9 -3.87 -0.79 23.00
N TYR A 10 -4.43 -1.52 22.04
CA TYR A 10 -5.81 -1.37 21.58
C TYR A 10 -6.81 -2.26 22.35
N SER A 11 -6.36 -3.10 23.28
CA SER A 11 -7.23 -3.96 24.07
C SER A 11 -7.63 -3.29 25.38
N THR A 12 -8.73 -3.76 25.97
CA THR A 12 -9.21 -3.28 27.27
C THR A 12 -8.28 -3.63 28.43
N ASP A 13 -7.41 -4.65 28.25
CA ASP A 13 -6.35 -5.04 29.18
C ASP A 13 -5.05 -5.33 28.43
N PRO A 14 -4.17 -4.33 28.28
CA PRO A 14 -2.89 -4.48 27.55
C PRO A 14 -1.94 -5.53 28.11
N TYR A 15 -2.06 -5.84 29.41
CA TYR A 15 -1.20 -6.79 30.12
C TYR A 15 -1.71 -8.24 30.02
N ASN A 16 -2.93 -8.43 29.55
CA ASN A 16 -3.51 -9.75 29.33
C ASN A 16 -3.41 -10.16 27.85
N PRO A 17 -2.53 -11.10 27.50
CA PRO A 17 -2.36 -11.49 26.09
C PRO A 17 -3.61 -12.13 25.47
N VAL A 18 -4.48 -12.74 26.30
CA VAL A 18 -5.73 -13.33 25.81
C VAL A 18 -6.75 -12.25 25.44
N ALA A 19 -6.77 -11.12 26.16
CA ALA A 19 -7.71 -10.02 25.87
C ALA A 19 -7.52 -9.50 24.46
N ARG A 20 -6.30 -9.16 24.03
CA ARG A 20 -5.99 -8.62 22.69
C ARG A 20 -6.41 -9.56 21.57
N ILE A 21 -6.17 -10.86 21.72
CA ILE A 21 -6.54 -11.88 20.74
C ILE A 21 -8.06 -12.00 20.62
N LYS A 22 -8.73 -12.12 21.77
CA LYS A 22 -10.18 -12.27 21.81
C LYS A 22 -10.91 -11.04 21.24
N GLU A 23 -10.50 -9.86 21.65
CA GLU A 23 -11.14 -8.60 21.23
C GLU A 23 -10.91 -8.32 19.74
N PHE A 24 -9.71 -8.61 19.22
CA PHE A 24 -9.47 -8.51 17.78
C PHE A 24 -10.36 -9.46 16.99
N LYS A 25 -10.49 -10.74 17.41
CA LYS A 25 -11.41 -11.69 16.79
C LYS A 25 -12.88 -11.25 16.88
N GLN A 26 -13.28 -10.63 17.99
CA GLN A 26 -14.63 -10.08 18.16
C GLN A 26 -14.88 -8.90 17.21
N MET A 27 -13.89 -8.03 17.00
CA MET A 27 -13.97 -6.94 16.02
C MET A 27 -14.18 -7.48 14.61
N VAL A 28 -13.33 -8.43 14.17
CA VAL A 28 -13.46 -9.06 12.85
C VAL A 28 -14.82 -9.71 12.69
N GLN A 29 -15.29 -10.46 13.70
CA GLN A 29 -16.62 -11.09 13.69
C GLN A 29 -17.76 -10.08 13.57
N ALA A 30 -17.65 -8.93 14.25
CA ALA A 30 -18.67 -7.88 14.20
C ALA A 30 -18.74 -7.23 12.81
N LEU A 31 -17.59 -6.97 12.20
CA LEU A 31 -17.50 -6.46 10.83
C LEU A 31 -18.05 -7.44 9.80
N HIS A 32 -17.73 -8.73 9.91
CA HIS A 32 -18.28 -9.78 9.05
C HIS A 32 -19.81 -9.89 9.18
N LYS A 33 -20.35 -9.79 10.40
CA LYS A 33 -21.84 -9.77 10.62
C LYS A 33 -22.50 -8.57 9.95
N ALA A 34 -21.78 -7.46 9.79
CA ALA A 34 -22.22 -6.28 9.04
C ALA A 34 -21.99 -6.37 7.53
N GLY A 35 -21.45 -7.48 7.03
CA GLY A 35 -21.11 -7.66 5.61
C GLY A 35 -19.83 -6.93 5.17
N ILE A 36 -18.98 -6.55 6.10
CA ILE A 36 -17.73 -5.79 5.85
C ILE A 36 -16.55 -6.74 5.94
N ARG A 37 -15.73 -6.78 4.91
CA ARG A 37 -14.44 -7.50 4.88
C ARG A 37 -13.36 -6.73 5.64
N VAL A 38 -12.40 -7.45 6.21
CA VAL A 38 -11.30 -6.87 6.98
C VAL A 38 -9.99 -7.07 6.23
N VAL A 39 -9.31 -5.96 5.92
CA VAL A 39 -7.98 -5.96 5.32
C VAL A 39 -6.96 -5.63 6.40
N LEU A 40 -5.92 -6.45 6.51
CA LEU A 40 -4.81 -6.22 7.43
C LEU A 40 -3.68 -5.48 6.72
N ASP A 41 -3.23 -4.39 7.32
CA ASP A 41 -2.04 -3.67 6.89
C ASP A 41 -0.80 -4.37 7.46
N VAL A 42 0.08 -4.86 6.59
CA VAL A 42 1.26 -5.65 6.96
C VAL A 42 2.56 -4.96 6.59
N VAL A 43 3.49 -4.92 7.53
CA VAL A 43 4.77 -4.22 7.42
C VAL A 43 5.91 -5.22 7.50
N TYR A 44 6.09 -6.04 6.44
CA TYR A 44 7.18 -7.03 6.39
C TYR A 44 8.49 -6.46 5.85
N ASN A 45 8.48 -5.23 5.34
CA ASN A 45 9.60 -4.62 4.64
C ASN A 45 10.79 -4.24 5.53
N HIS A 46 10.58 -4.07 6.85
CA HIS A 46 11.64 -3.77 7.81
C HIS A 46 11.28 -4.25 9.22
N THR A 47 12.24 -4.18 10.12
CA THR A 47 12.00 -4.34 11.57
C THR A 47 12.39 -3.07 12.32
N PHE A 48 11.80 -2.86 13.49
CA PHE A 48 12.11 -1.70 14.33
C PHE A 48 13.61 -1.61 14.67
N ASN A 49 14.26 -2.76 14.87
CA ASN A 49 15.67 -2.84 15.22
C ASN A 49 16.21 -4.18 14.69
N THR A 50 17.42 -4.19 14.19
CA THR A 50 18.07 -5.37 13.65
C THR A 50 18.86 -6.14 14.72
N THR A 51 19.58 -5.44 15.59
CA THR A 51 20.53 -6.04 16.55
C THR A 51 19.84 -7.03 17.49
N ASP A 52 18.65 -6.69 17.98
CA ASP A 52 17.88 -7.52 18.91
C ASP A 52 16.65 -8.18 18.26
N SER A 53 16.53 -8.12 16.92
CA SER A 53 15.41 -8.75 16.24
C SER A 53 15.48 -10.28 16.38
N ASN A 54 14.32 -10.92 16.41
CA ASN A 54 14.25 -12.37 16.41
C ASN A 54 14.86 -12.97 15.13
N PHE A 55 14.81 -12.26 14.03
CA PHE A 55 15.44 -12.66 12.77
C PHE A 55 16.96 -12.73 12.91
N GLU A 56 17.60 -11.67 13.40
CA GLU A 56 19.05 -11.63 13.55
C GLU A 56 19.55 -12.65 14.57
N ARG A 57 18.81 -12.83 15.67
CA ARG A 57 19.14 -13.85 16.68
C ARG A 57 19.01 -15.28 16.16
N THR A 58 18.10 -15.52 15.22
CA THR A 58 17.87 -16.87 14.63
C THR A 58 18.93 -17.21 13.59
N ALA A 59 19.21 -16.28 12.68
CA ALA A 59 20.22 -16.47 11.63
C ALA A 59 20.89 -15.12 11.29
N PRO A 60 22.01 -14.80 11.96
CA PRO A 60 22.72 -13.55 11.77
C PRO A 60 23.07 -13.27 10.31
N GLY A 61 22.77 -12.04 9.85
CA GLY A 61 23.03 -11.58 8.47
C GLY A 61 22.17 -12.23 7.39
N TYR A 62 21.14 -13.03 7.75
CA TYR A 62 20.34 -13.73 6.75
C TYR A 62 19.08 -12.98 6.31
N PHE A 63 18.34 -12.39 7.23
CA PHE A 63 16.99 -11.87 6.96
C PHE A 63 16.95 -10.42 6.46
N TYR A 64 18.11 -9.75 6.45
CA TYR A 64 18.23 -8.37 5.98
C TYR A 64 19.13 -8.29 4.76
N ARG A 65 18.83 -7.35 3.86
CA ARG A 65 19.72 -7.04 2.76
C ARG A 65 20.86 -6.14 3.23
N HIS A 66 22.02 -6.34 2.65
CA HIS A 66 23.22 -5.58 2.93
C HIS A 66 23.75 -4.97 1.64
N LYS A 67 24.40 -3.81 1.76
CA LYS A 67 25.18 -3.18 0.70
C LYS A 67 26.50 -3.94 0.49
N GLU A 68 27.20 -3.61 -0.58
CA GLU A 68 28.50 -4.22 -0.89
C GLU A 68 29.55 -4.02 0.22
N ASP A 69 29.47 -2.91 0.96
CA ASP A 69 30.34 -2.61 2.09
C ASP A 69 29.97 -3.35 3.41
N GLY A 70 28.95 -4.21 3.36
CA GLY A 70 28.45 -4.97 4.50
C GLY A 70 27.52 -4.20 5.42
N THR A 71 27.24 -2.93 5.17
CA THR A 71 26.24 -2.17 5.94
C THR A 71 24.83 -2.56 5.54
N LEU A 72 23.84 -2.34 6.44
CA LEU A 72 22.45 -2.62 6.15
C LEU A 72 21.94 -1.76 4.99
N ALA A 73 21.20 -2.37 4.09
CA ALA A 73 20.38 -1.66 3.11
C ALA A 73 19.19 -0.98 3.81
N ASN A 74 18.67 0.11 3.22
CA ASN A 74 17.67 0.96 3.87
C ASN A 74 16.55 1.41 2.92
N GLY A 75 16.07 0.56 2.04
CA GLY A 75 14.97 0.89 1.12
C GLY A 75 13.69 1.34 1.83
N SER A 76 13.52 0.99 3.11
CA SER A 76 12.40 1.42 3.95
C SER A 76 12.53 2.84 4.52
N ALA A 77 13.72 3.46 4.48
CA ALA A 77 14.08 4.67 5.24
C ALA A 77 13.93 4.54 6.77
N CYS A 78 13.77 3.30 7.28
CA CYS A 78 13.62 2.99 8.71
C CYS A 78 14.88 2.30 9.30
N GLY A 79 16.01 2.38 8.59
CA GLY A 79 17.31 1.85 9.04
C GLY A 79 17.64 0.44 8.58
N ASN A 80 16.72 -0.27 7.94
CA ASN A 80 16.95 -1.60 7.38
C ASN A 80 15.90 -1.96 6.32
N GLU A 81 16.17 -3.01 5.56
CA GLU A 81 15.16 -3.67 4.72
C GLU A 81 15.31 -5.19 4.83
N THR A 82 14.18 -5.89 4.81
CA THR A 82 14.17 -7.36 4.86
C THR A 82 14.48 -7.96 3.49
N ALA A 83 15.10 -9.13 3.49
CA ALA A 83 15.48 -9.87 2.29
C ALA A 83 14.39 -10.88 1.90
N SER A 84 13.28 -10.40 1.33
CA SER A 84 12.15 -11.24 0.91
C SER A 84 12.53 -12.31 -0.12
N ASP A 85 13.54 -12.04 -0.95
CA ASP A 85 14.12 -12.93 -1.93
C ASP A 85 14.78 -14.18 -1.31
N ARG A 86 15.07 -14.17 -0.01
CA ARG A 86 15.66 -15.32 0.68
C ARG A 86 14.58 -16.34 1.10
N PRO A 87 14.79 -17.64 0.85
CA PRO A 87 13.77 -18.67 1.03
C PRO A 87 13.10 -18.68 2.41
N MET A 88 13.86 -18.44 3.50
CA MET A 88 13.28 -18.49 4.84
C MET A 88 12.50 -17.20 5.18
N MET A 89 12.87 -16.04 4.62
CA MET A 89 12.05 -14.83 4.77
C MET A 89 10.76 -14.95 3.95
N ARG A 90 10.83 -15.42 2.73
CA ARG A 90 9.66 -15.74 1.88
C ARG A 90 8.72 -16.71 2.59
N LYS A 91 9.25 -17.81 3.13
CA LYS A 91 8.48 -18.77 3.91
C LYS A 91 7.79 -18.11 5.10
N TYR A 92 8.50 -17.27 5.83
CA TYR A 92 7.94 -16.55 6.97
C TYR A 92 6.76 -15.65 6.55
N MET A 93 6.91 -14.88 5.47
CA MET A 93 5.85 -14.01 4.97
C MET A 93 4.62 -14.80 4.54
N ILE A 94 4.80 -15.89 3.78
CA ILE A 94 3.69 -16.76 3.36
C ILE A 94 2.97 -17.35 4.58
N GLU A 95 3.69 -17.92 5.53
CA GLU A 95 3.10 -18.52 6.72
C GLU A 95 2.41 -17.48 7.61
N SER A 96 2.94 -16.27 7.71
CA SER A 96 2.32 -15.17 8.44
C SER A 96 0.99 -14.74 7.81
N VAL A 97 0.94 -14.55 6.50
CA VAL A 97 -0.30 -14.21 5.78
C VAL A 97 -1.36 -15.32 5.97
N LEU A 98 -0.98 -16.58 5.77
CA LEU A 98 -1.89 -17.71 5.98
C LEU A 98 -2.36 -17.84 7.44
N TYR A 99 -1.50 -17.53 8.40
CA TYR A 99 -1.87 -17.49 9.81
C TYR A 99 -2.98 -16.47 10.09
N TRP A 100 -2.85 -15.24 9.59
CA TRP A 100 -3.86 -14.21 9.76
C TRP A 100 -5.19 -14.57 9.08
N MET A 101 -5.14 -15.22 7.91
CA MET A 101 -6.34 -15.74 7.25
C MET A 101 -7.03 -16.82 8.07
N ASN A 102 -6.26 -17.82 8.51
CA ASN A 102 -6.84 -18.99 9.17
C ASN A 102 -7.26 -18.72 10.62
N GLU A 103 -6.44 -17.96 11.37
CA GLU A 103 -6.68 -17.73 12.79
C GLU A 103 -7.62 -16.55 13.07
N TYR A 104 -7.58 -15.50 12.24
CA TYR A 104 -8.34 -14.28 12.45
C TYR A 104 -9.38 -13.99 11.37
N HIS A 105 -9.46 -14.82 10.33
CA HIS A 105 -10.39 -14.66 9.21
C HIS A 105 -10.20 -13.31 8.48
N ILE A 106 -8.98 -12.89 8.27
CA ILE A 106 -8.64 -11.69 7.51
C ILE A 106 -8.95 -11.92 6.02
N ASP A 107 -9.60 -10.94 5.37
CA ASP A 107 -10.13 -11.02 4.00
C ASP A 107 -9.26 -10.33 2.95
N GLY A 108 -8.16 -9.72 3.35
CA GLY A 108 -7.25 -9.04 2.45
C GLY A 108 -6.00 -8.53 3.15
N PHE A 109 -5.01 -8.13 2.37
CA PHE A 109 -3.74 -7.60 2.87
C PHE A 109 -3.31 -6.39 2.07
N ARG A 110 -2.96 -5.31 2.79
CA ARG A 110 -2.25 -4.16 2.26
C ARG A 110 -0.79 -4.28 2.66
N PHE A 111 0.12 -4.31 1.70
CA PHE A 111 1.56 -4.38 1.97
C PHE A 111 2.16 -2.99 1.98
N ASP A 112 2.61 -2.57 3.15
CA ASP A 112 3.42 -1.37 3.34
C ASP A 112 4.72 -1.50 2.56
N LEU A 113 5.11 -0.43 1.82
CA LEU A 113 6.29 -0.43 0.96
C LEU A 113 6.49 -1.74 0.19
N MET A 114 5.44 -2.23 -0.46
CA MET A 114 5.43 -3.48 -1.23
C MET A 114 6.59 -3.54 -2.23
N GLY A 115 6.99 -2.39 -2.76
CA GLY A 115 8.08 -2.25 -3.71
C GLY A 115 9.47 -2.65 -3.18
N ILE A 116 9.62 -2.94 -1.88
CA ILE A 116 10.85 -3.51 -1.30
C ILE A 116 10.89 -5.04 -1.49
N HIS A 117 9.73 -5.69 -1.61
CA HIS A 117 9.65 -7.14 -1.78
C HIS A 117 9.91 -7.53 -3.24
N ASP A 118 10.44 -8.72 -3.44
CA ASP A 118 10.64 -9.26 -4.78
C ASP A 118 9.32 -9.82 -5.35
N ILE A 119 9.20 -9.76 -6.68
CA ILE A 119 8.03 -10.21 -7.45
C ILE A 119 7.74 -11.69 -7.17
N GLU A 120 8.76 -12.54 -7.10
CA GLU A 120 8.58 -13.97 -6.86
C GLU A 120 7.91 -14.21 -5.50
N THR A 121 8.36 -13.52 -4.45
CA THR A 121 7.76 -13.64 -3.11
C THR A 121 6.30 -13.20 -3.13
N MET A 122 5.97 -12.08 -3.77
CA MET A 122 4.59 -11.62 -3.86
C MET A 122 3.70 -12.60 -4.62
N ASN A 123 4.19 -13.16 -5.73
CA ASN A 123 3.48 -14.18 -6.50
C ASN A 123 3.30 -15.50 -5.72
N GLU A 124 4.30 -15.94 -4.96
CA GLU A 124 4.16 -17.14 -4.12
C GLU A 124 3.18 -16.91 -2.95
N ILE A 125 3.13 -15.70 -2.37
CA ILE A 125 2.08 -15.33 -1.40
C ILE A 125 0.71 -15.42 -2.06
N ARG A 126 0.51 -14.80 -3.25
CA ARG A 126 -0.77 -14.84 -3.99
C ARG A 126 -1.19 -16.29 -4.26
N LYS A 127 -0.29 -17.10 -4.77
CA LYS A 127 -0.53 -18.52 -5.04
C LYS A 127 -0.87 -19.35 -3.79
N ALA A 128 -0.25 -19.05 -2.65
CA ALA A 128 -0.55 -19.73 -1.39
C ALA A 128 -1.95 -19.32 -0.86
N VAL A 129 -2.27 -18.05 -0.95
CA VAL A 129 -3.57 -17.49 -0.56
C VAL A 129 -4.69 -18.05 -1.44
N ASP A 130 -4.50 -18.13 -2.76
CA ASP A 130 -5.49 -18.66 -3.72
C ASP A 130 -5.89 -20.11 -3.44
N LYS A 131 -4.99 -20.91 -2.87
CA LYS A 131 -5.30 -22.29 -2.47
C LYS A 131 -6.27 -22.36 -1.29
N VAL A 132 -6.34 -21.32 -0.48
CA VAL A 132 -7.23 -21.22 0.68
C VAL A 132 -8.50 -20.48 0.30
N ASP A 133 -8.37 -19.28 -0.24
CA ASP A 133 -9.49 -18.45 -0.69
C ASP A 133 -9.03 -17.45 -1.78
N PRO A 134 -9.40 -17.68 -3.06
CA PRO A 134 -9.02 -16.79 -4.15
C PRO A 134 -9.73 -15.43 -4.12
N THR A 135 -10.69 -15.22 -3.23
CA THR A 135 -11.39 -13.94 -3.08
C THR A 135 -10.65 -12.94 -2.16
N ILE A 136 -9.59 -13.38 -1.51
CA ILE A 136 -8.72 -12.52 -0.69
C ILE A 136 -8.05 -11.46 -1.57
N TYR A 137 -8.21 -10.20 -1.22
CA TYR A 137 -7.64 -9.10 -1.97
C TYR A 137 -6.25 -8.73 -1.46
N ILE A 138 -5.27 -8.67 -2.36
CA ILE A 138 -3.90 -8.27 -2.04
C ILE A 138 -3.54 -7.02 -2.83
N TYR A 139 -3.06 -6.01 -2.13
CA TYR A 139 -2.57 -4.78 -2.73
C TYR A 139 -1.49 -4.14 -1.85
N GLY A 140 -0.82 -3.13 -2.36
CA GLY A 140 0.19 -2.45 -1.56
C GLY A 140 0.77 -1.22 -2.22
N GLU A 141 1.75 -0.65 -1.57
CA GLU A 141 2.52 0.48 -2.07
C GLU A 141 3.59 -0.02 -3.05
N GLY A 142 3.37 0.22 -4.34
CA GLY A 142 4.29 -0.16 -5.41
C GLY A 142 5.53 0.73 -5.49
N TRP A 143 6.10 1.11 -4.34
CA TRP A 143 7.31 1.92 -4.21
C TRP A 143 8.12 1.52 -2.98
N ALA A 144 9.30 2.09 -2.85
CA ALA A 144 10.14 2.07 -1.67
C ALA A 144 10.44 3.52 -1.25
N ALA A 145 10.82 3.76 0.01
CA ALA A 145 11.14 5.09 0.50
C ALA A 145 12.53 5.56 0.05
N GLU A 146 13.49 4.64 -0.04
CA GLU A 146 14.82 4.83 -0.63
C GLU A 146 15.09 3.68 -1.62
N ALA A 147 16.23 3.70 -2.30
CA ALA A 147 16.60 2.65 -3.27
C ALA A 147 16.92 1.32 -2.57
N PRO A 148 16.13 0.25 -2.79
CA PRO A 148 16.43 -1.07 -2.23
C PRO A 148 17.70 -1.68 -2.85
N GLN A 149 18.34 -2.56 -2.10
CA GLN A 149 19.50 -3.32 -2.58
C GLN A 149 19.08 -4.64 -3.25
N TYR A 150 18.27 -4.53 -4.29
CA TYR A 150 17.83 -5.63 -5.15
C TYR A 150 17.52 -5.09 -6.56
N PRO A 151 17.65 -5.89 -7.63
CA PRO A 151 17.36 -5.43 -8.99
C PRO A 151 15.95 -4.88 -9.15
N ALA A 152 15.82 -3.66 -9.66
CA ALA A 152 14.55 -2.93 -9.73
C ALA A 152 13.48 -3.63 -10.61
N ASP A 153 13.89 -4.35 -11.62
CA ASP A 153 13.04 -5.17 -12.49
C ASP A 153 12.51 -6.44 -11.82
N SER A 154 13.11 -6.83 -10.70
CA SER A 154 12.71 -7.99 -9.90
C SER A 154 11.94 -7.60 -8.62
N LEU A 155 11.72 -6.31 -8.40
CA LEU A 155 11.00 -5.78 -7.25
C LEU A 155 9.52 -5.55 -7.57
N ALA A 156 8.66 -5.69 -6.56
CA ALA A 156 7.22 -5.44 -6.64
C ALA A 156 6.88 -3.94 -6.71
N MET A 157 7.69 -3.21 -7.50
CA MET A 157 7.44 -1.81 -7.84
C MET A 157 6.19 -1.70 -8.72
N LYS A 158 5.51 -0.57 -8.65
CA LYS A 158 4.29 -0.29 -9.42
C LYS A 158 4.45 -0.58 -10.91
N ALA A 159 5.59 -0.21 -11.49
CA ALA A 159 5.87 -0.47 -12.91
C ALA A 159 5.83 -1.96 -13.29
N ASN A 160 6.05 -2.84 -12.32
CA ASN A 160 6.09 -4.30 -12.51
C ASN A 160 4.78 -5.00 -12.09
N THR A 161 3.72 -4.26 -11.79
CA THR A 161 2.43 -4.83 -11.34
C THR A 161 1.84 -5.81 -12.36
N HIS A 162 2.12 -5.62 -13.65
CA HIS A 162 1.70 -6.54 -14.72
C HIS A 162 2.32 -7.94 -14.58
N GLU A 163 3.40 -8.12 -13.84
CA GLU A 163 4.04 -9.41 -13.54
C GLU A 163 3.46 -10.09 -12.29
N MET A 164 2.53 -9.43 -11.62
CA MET A 164 1.88 -9.90 -10.38
C MET A 164 0.36 -10.02 -10.53
N PRO A 165 -0.16 -10.98 -11.32
CA PRO A 165 -1.59 -11.15 -11.50
C PRO A 165 -2.32 -11.34 -10.16
N GLY A 166 -3.43 -10.60 -9.96
CA GLY A 166 -4.20 -10.67 -8.71
C GLY A 166 -3.64 -9.85 -7.55
N ILE A 167 -2.60 -9.06 -7.79
CA ILE A 167 -2.04 -8.10 -6.83
C ILE A 167 -2.18 -6.69 -7.41
N ALA A 168 -2.61 -5.73 -6.58
CA ALA A 168 -2.83 -4.35 -6.98
C ALA A 168 -1.83 -3.40 -6.33
N ALA A 169 -1.70 -2.19 -6.90
CA ALA A 169 -0.89 -1.12 -6.36
C ALA A 169 -1.67 0.19 -6.30
N PHE A 170 -1.30 1.07 -5.38
CA PHE A 170 -1.82 2.42 -5.29
C PHE A 170 -1.38 3.28 -6.48
N SER A 171 -2.31 4.08 -7.03
CA SER A 171 -2.01 5.05 -8.10
C SER A 171 -1.74 6.44 -7.55
N ASP A 172 -0.48 6.74 -7.29
CA ASP A 172 -0.04 8.10 -6.95
C ASP A 172 -0.15 9.05 -8.16
N GLU A 173 -0.23 8.52 -9.40
CA GLU A 173 -0.56 9.33 -10.59
C GLU A 173 -1.92 10.01 -10.43
N LEU A 174 -2.95 9.26 -10.02
CA LEU A 174 -4.28 9.79 -9.82
C LEU A 174 -4.34 10.70 -8.60
N ARG A 175 -3.78 10.25 -7.47
CA ARG A 175 -3.73 11.02 -6.23
C ARG A 175 -3.11 12.40 -6.46
N ASP A 176 -1.91 12.44 -6.99
CA ASP A 176 -1.16 13.70 -7.16
C ASP A 176 -1.65 14.50 -8.36
N GLY A 177 -2.20 13.85 -9.38
CA GLY A 177 -2.91 14.50 -10.48
C GLY A 177 -4.14 15.29 -10.00
N LEU A 178 -4.84 14.79 -8.97
CA LEU A 178 -5.97 15.48 -8.35
C LEU A 178 -5.50 16.61 -7.41
N ARG A 179 -4.73 16.29 -6.39
CA ARG A 179 -4.47 17.19 -5.24
C ARG A 179 -3.15 17.95 -5.30
N GLY A 180 -2.21 17.54 -6.13
CA GLY A 180 -0.84 18.05 -6.18
C GLY A 180 0.20 17.07 -5.62
N PRO A 181 1.50 17.29 -5.90
CA PRO A 181 2.57 16.34 -5.62
C PRO A 181 2.75 16.10 -4.12
N PHE A 182 3.07 14.86 -3.75
CA PHE A 182 3.40 14.47 -2.36
C PHE A 182 4.55 15.29 -1.77
N SER A 183 5.52 15.67 -2.60
CA SER A 183 6.73 16.38 -2.16
C SER A 183 6.53 17.85 -1.76
N ASP A 184 5.38 18.46 -2.08
CA ASP A 184 5.10 19.87 -1.81
C ASP A 184 3.62 20.12 -1.49
N ASN A 185 3.31 20.26 -0.22
CA ASN A 185 1.94 20.44 0.26
C ASN A 185 1.28 21.77 -0.14
N HIS A 186 2.05 22.76 -0.54
CA HIS A 186 1.53 24.05 -1.01
C HIS A 186 1.19 24.06 -2.51
N LYS A 187 1.67 23.07 -3.26
CA LYS A 187 1.43 22.96 -4.69
C LYS A 187 0.17 22.19 -4.97
N GLY A 188 -0.84 22.84 -5.54
CA GLY A 188 -2.06 22.20 -6.04
C GLY A 188 -1.89 21.57 -7.41
N ALA A 189 -2.95 20.92 -7.90
CA ALA A 189 -3.05 20.37 -9.25
C ALA A 189 -4.47 20.58 -9.79
N PHE A 190 -5.13 19.56 -10.34
CA PHE A 190 -6.46 19.69 -10.96
C PHE A 190 -7.51 20.33 -10.05
N LEU A 191 -7.59 19.92 -8.77
CA LEU A 191 -8.55 20.50 -7.82
C LEU A 191 -8.29 21.98 -7.52
N ALA A 192 -7.08 22.47 -7.74
CA ALA A 192 -6.74 23.89 -7.65
C ALA A 192 -6.99 24.66 -8.97
N GLY A 193 -7.56 24.01 -9.99
CA GLY A 193 -7.77 24.60 -11.30
C GLY A 193 -6.49 24.79 -12.12
N LEU A 194 -5.41 24.08 -11.77
CA LEU A 194 -4.14 24.17 -12.48
C LEU A 194 -4.10 23.15 -13.64
N PRO A 195 -3.57 23.55 -14.81
CA PRO A 195 -3.39 22.64 -15.95
C PRO A 195 -2.20 21.70 -15.75
N GLY A 196 -2.12 20.66 -16.58
CA GLY A 196 -0.96 19.77 -16.68
C GLY A 196 -1.12 18.42 -15.98
N SER A 197 -2.30 18.15 -15.39
CA SER A 197 -2.61 16.87 -14.74
C SER A 197 -3.56 16.00 -15.56
N GLU A 198 -4.01 16.46 -16.72
CA GLU A 198 -5.09 15.85 -17.50
C GLU A 198 -4.77 14.40 -17.89
N GLU A 199 -3.52 14.13 -18.30
CA GLU A 199 -3.12 12.79 -18.71
C GLU A 199 -2.96 11.85 -17.50
N SER A 200 -2.54 12.37 -16.35
CA SER A 200 -2.50 11.60 -15.09
C SER A 200 -3.92 11.22 -14.62
N LEU A 201 -4.88 12.12 -14.79
CA LEU A 201 -6.28 11.83 -14.50
C LEU A 201 -6.86 10.79 -15.46
N LYS A 202 -6.63 10.94 -16.78
CA LYS A 202 -7.04 9.94 -17.76
C LYS A 202 -6.44 8.56 -17.45
N PHE A 203 -5.17 8.52 -17.12
CA PHE A 203 -4.45 7.31 -16.72
C PHE A 203 -5.12 6.62 -15.52
N GLY A 204 -5.44 7.38 -14.47
CA GLY A 204 -6.15 6.88 -13.31
C GLY A 204 -7.59 6.46 -13.61
N ILE A 205 -8.32 7.25 -14.40
CA ILE A 205 -9.72 6.95 -14.78
C ILE A 205 -9.83 5.61 -15.51
N VAL A 206 -8.89 5.28 -16.39
CA VAL A 206 -8.89 3.99 -17.11
C VAL A 206 -8.30 2.83 -16.28
N GLY A 207 -7.86 3.07 -15.04
CA GLY A 207 -7.36 2.02 -14.16
C GLY A 207 -5.93 1.55 -14.49
N ALA A 208 -5.07 2.47 -14.93
CA ALA A 208 -3.66 2.23 -15.25
C ALA A 208 -3.41 1.17 -16.35
N VAL A 209 -4.45 0.81 -17.12
CA VAL A 209 -4.34 -0.10 -18.26
C VAL A 209 -4.00 0.65 -19.55
N GLN A 210 -3.58 -0.09 -20.58
CA GLN A 210 -3.34 0.48 -21.90
C GLN A 210 -4.64 1.10 -22.48
N HIS A 211 -4.56 2.38 -22.88
CA HIS A 211 -5.70 3.08 -23.49
C HIS A 211 -5.25 4.07 -24.55
N PRO A 212 -5.92 4.12 -25.75
CA PRO A 212 -5.47 4.94 -26.87
C PRO A 212 -5.61 6.46 -26.65
N GLN A 213 -6.39 6.90 -25.69
CA GLN A 213 -6.59 8.32 -25.36
C GLN A 213 -5.66 8.84 -24.25
N VAL A 214 -4.74 8.03 -23.76
CA VAL A 214 -3.74 8.42 -22.76
C VAL A 214 -2.40 8.68 -23.44
N ASN A 215 -1.89 9.89 -23.29
CA ASN A 215 -0.53 10.24 -23.67
C ASN A 215 0.41 9.96 -22.49
N TYR A 216 1.03 8.80 -22.47
CA TYR A 216 1.89 8.34 -21.37
C TYR A 216 3.09 9.24 -21.12
N ASP A 217 3.62 9.92 -22.14
CA ASP A 217 4.75 10.85 -21.97
C ASP A 217 4.42 12.03 -21.04
N SER A 218 3.13 12.38 -20.96
CA SER A 218 2.61 13.49 -20.14
C SER A 218 2.01 13.04 -18.81
N VAL A 219 1.96 11.73 -18.51
CA VAL A 219 1.57 11.22 -17.18
C VAL A 219 2.69 11.53 -16.20
N ASN A 220 2.35 11.96 -14.97
CA ASN A 220 3.32 12.05 -13.89
C ASN A 220 3.82 10.63 -13.53
N TYR A 221 5.00 10.48 -12.96
CA TYR A 221 5.63 9.22 -12.51
C TYR A 221 5.73 8.10 -13.56
N SER A 222 4.62 7.54 -14.05
CA SER A 222 4.62 6.38 -14.96
C SER A 222 4.54 6.79 -16.43
N LYS A 223 5.44 6.25 -17.27
CA LYS A 223 5.50 6.51 -18.70
C LYS A 223 4.96 5.36 -19.56
N ALA A 224 4.31 4.40 -18.92
CA ALA A 224 3.67 3.24 -19.54
C ALA A 224 2.51 2.75 -18.65
N PRO A 225 1.53 2.01 -19.19
CA PRO A 225 0.55 1.30 -18.36
C PRO A 225 1.26 0.24 -17.51
N TRP A 226 0.82 0.07 -16.27
CA TRP A 226 1.43 -0.93 -15.38
C TRP A 226 0.43 -2.00 -14.91
N ALA A 227 -0.87 -1.85 -15.19
CA ALA A 227 -1.89 -2.83 -14.86
C ALA A 227 -2.33 -3.61 -16.11
N LEU A 228 -2.54 -4.92 -15.97
CA LEU A 228 -3.16 -5.77 -17.00
C LEU A 228 -4.67 -5.57 -17.03
N GLN A 229 -5.26 -5.26 -15.87
CA GLN A 229 -6.68 -5.01 -15.70
C GLN A 229 -6.92 -3.99 -14.58
N PRO A 230 -8.01 -3.22 -14.63
CA PRO A 230 -8.24 -2.12 -13.69
C PRO A 230 -8.28 -2.53 -12.22
N THR A 231 -8.64 -3.77 -11.91
CA THR A 231 -8.64 -4.30 -10.54
C THR A 231 -7.25 -4.39 -9.89
N GLN A 232 -6.19 -4.18 -10.68
CA GLN A 232 -4.81 -4.05 -10.17
C GLN A 232 -4.45 -2.62 -9.75
N MET A 233 -5.35 -1.66 -9.89
CA MET A 233 -5.13 -0.27 -9.49
C MET A 233 -6.04 0.13 -8.33
N ILE A 234 -5.46 0.70 -7.27
CA ILE A 234 -6.20 1.39 -6.21
C ILE A 234 -6.39 2.85 -6.61
N SER A 235 -7.65 3.24 -6.79
CA SER A 235 -8.07 4.62 -7.07
C SER A 235 -8.29 5.36 -5.76
N TYR A 236 -7.50 6.40 -5.48
CA TYR A 236 -7.58 7.14 -4.22
C TYR A 236 -7.11 8.58 -4.38
N VAL A 237 -7.42 9.42 -3.40
CA VAL A 237 -6.97 10.81 -3.34
C VAL A 237 -6.26 11.14 -2.04
N SER A 238 -6.55 10.42 -0.95
CA SER A 238 -5.87 10.49 0.33
C SER A 238 -5.90 9.17 1.08
N CYS A 239 -5.02 9.02 2.04
CA CYS A 239 -4.92 7.87 2.95
C CYS A 239 -4.33 8.34 4.29
N HIS A 240 -3.96 7.41 5.18
CA HIS A 240 -3.37 7.72 6.47
C HIS A 240 -1.96 8.34 6.39
N ASP A 241 -1.26 8.19 5.25
CA ASP A 241 0.01 8.86 5.00
C ASP A 241 -0.23 10.24 4.40
N ASP A 242 0.51 11.25 4.87
CA ASP A 242 0.39 12.64 4.46
C ASP A 242 -0.93 13.30 4.96
N MET A 243 -1.20 14.50 4.49
CA MET A 243 -2.41 15.25 4.83
C MET A 243 -3.67 14.59 4.28
N CYS A 244 -4.75 14.53 5.06
CA CYS A 244 -6.06 14.25 4.53
C CYS A 244 -6.47 15.30 3.49
N LEU A 245 -7.42 14.98 2.62
CA LEU A 245 -7.77 15.83 1.48
C LEU A 245 -8.17 17.23 1.89
N VAL A 246 -8.98 17.37 2.95
CA VAL A 246 -9.45 18.67 3.45
C VAL A 246 -8.29 19.58 3.88
N ASP A 247 -7.31 19.05 4.61
CA ASP A 247 -6.16 19.85 5.05
C ASP A 247 -5.21 20.15 3.90
N ARG A 248 -5.05 19.21 2.98
CA ARG A 248 -4.29 19.39 1.75
C ARG A 248 -4.87 20.53 0.89
N LEU A 249 -6.18 20.54 0.68
CA LEU A 249 -6.86 21.59 -0.09
C LEU A 249 -6.74 22.96 0.59
N LYS A 250 -6.91 23.05 1.92
CA LYS A 250 -6.70 24.30 2.66
C LYS A 250 -5.26 24.81 2.56
N THR A 251 -4.29 23.92 2.54
CA THR A 251 -2.87 24.27 2.45
C THR A 251 -2.50 24.76 1.05
N SER A 252 -2.96 24.07 0.02
CA SER A 252 -2.64 24.42 -1.38
C SER A 252 -3.51 25.54 -1.95
N ILE A 253 -4.71 25.79 -1.38
CA ILE A 253 -5.65 26.81 -1.81
C ILE A 253 -6.19 27.56 -0.57
N PRO A 254 -5.39 28.45 0.05
CA PRO A 254 -5.74 29.07 1.34
C PRO A 254 -6.98 29.97 1.32
N THR A 255 -7.51 30.31 0.15
CA THR A 255 -8.65 31.21 -0.02
C THR A 255 -10.00 30.50 -0.14
N LEU A 256 -10.03 29.17 -0.01
CA LEU A 256 -11.26 28.38 -0.11
C LEU A 256 -12.28 28.74 0.99
N THR A 257 -13.52 28.98 0.58
CA THR A 257 -14.65 28.97 1.52
C THR A 257 -15.02 27.53 1.93
N PRO A 258 -15.72 27.34 3.07
CA PRO A 258 -16.19 26.01 3.45
C PRO A 258 -17.03 25.30 2.36
N GLU A 259 -17.88 26.06 1.66
CA GLU A 259 -18.72 25.52 0.58
C GLU A 259 -17.89 25.08 -0.63
N GLN A 260 -16.85 25.84 -0.99
CA GLN A 260 -15.92 25.49 -2.06
C GLN A 260 -15.12 24.22 -1.68
N LEU A 261 -14.65 24.14 -0.43
CA LEU A 261 -13.93 22.98 0.09
C LEU A 261 -14.75 21.70 -0.06
N VAL A 262 -16.02 21.71 0.39
CA VAL A 262 -16.95 20.57 0.23
C VAL A 262 -17.18 20.22 -1.24
N ARG A 263 -17.26 21.19 -2.15
CA ARG A 263 -17.41 20.94 -3.58
C ARG A 263 -16.19 20.26 -4.19
N LEU A 264 -14.98 20.70 -3.82
CA LEU A 264 -13.73 20.11 -4.31
C LEU A 264 -13.53 18.71 -3.78
N ASP A 265 -13.85 18.46 -2.51
CA ASP A 265 -13.81 17.12 -1.94
C ASP A 265 -14.79 16.18 -2.68
N LYS A 266 -16.04 16.59 -2.86
CA LYS A 266 -17.03 15.83 -3.65
C LYS A 266 -16.55 15.57 -5.09
N LEU A 267 -15.89 16.53 -5.71
CA LEU A 267 -15.33 16.36 -7.06
C LEU A 267 -14.22 15.28 -7.04
N ALA A 268 -13.31 15.35 -6.08
CA ALA A 268 -12.26 14.36 -5.94
C ALA A 268 -12.81 12.96 -5.69
N GLN A 269 -13.76 12.81 -4.75
CA GLN A 269 -14.40 11.53 -4.45
C GLN A 269 -15.21 11.02 -5.66
N THR A 270 -15.83 11.92 -6.43
CA THR A 270 -16.52 11.54 -7.68
C THR A 270 -15.54 10.88 -8.65
N VAL A 271 -14.36 11.45 -8.85
CA VAL A 271 -13.34 10.85 -9.72
C VAL A 271 -12.92 9.49 -9.17
N VAL A 272 -12.63 9.37 -7.88
CA VAL A 272 -12.23 8.11 -7.24
C VAL A 272 -13.27 7.01 -7.45
N PHE A 273 -14.55 7.31 -7.17
CA PHE A 273 -15.63 6.31 -7.24
C PHE A 273 -16.11 5.98 -8.64
N THR A 274 -15.85 6.83 -9.64
CA THR A 274 -16.26 6.60 -11.03
C THR A 274 -15.13 6.16 -11.96
N SER A 275 -13.91 6.05 -11.44
CA SER A 275 -12.77 5.47 -12.16
C SER A 275 -12.86 3.94 -12.24
N GLN A 276 -12.09 3.35 -13.16
CA GLN A 276 -12.10 1.90 -13.38
C GLN A 276 -11.36 1.10 -12.30
N GLY A 277 -10.48 1.74 -11.52
CA GLY A 277 -9.75 1.09 -10.42
C GLY A 277 -10.64 0.73 -9.23
N VAL A 278 -10.07 0.10 -8.23
CA VAL A 278 -10.73 -0.19 -6.96
C VAL A 278 -10.75 1.08 -6.11
N PRO A 279 -11.92 1.62 -5.76
CA PRO A 279 -12.00 2.86 -5.00
C PRO A 279 -11.55 2.66 -3.55
N PHE A 280 -10.78 3.63 -3.06
CA PHE A 280 -10.29 3.67 -1.69
C PHE A 280 -10.53 5.06 -1.11
N ILE A 281 -11.10 5.14 0.08
CA ILE A 281 -11.34 6.39 0.79
C ILE A 281 -10.76 6.31 2.21
N GLN A 282 -10.29 7.42 2.70
CA GLN A 282 -9.87 7.52 4.09
C GLN A 282 -11.09 7.64 4.99
N ALA A 283 -11.08 6.94 6.13
CA ALA A 283 -12.16 7.02 7.11
C ALA A 283 -12.29 8.47 7.63
N GLY A 284 -13.50 9.03 7.52
CA GLY A 284 -13.82 10.39 7.95
C GLY A 284 -13.91 11.43 6.84
N GLU A 285 -13.62 11.06 5.59
CA GLU A 285 -13.85 11.91 4.41
C GLU A 285 -15.23 11.74 3.80
#